data_65844241bbe14652b02c43337d5cea24
#
_entry.id   65844241bbe14652b02c43337d5cea24
#
_cell.length_a   1.000
_cell.length_b   1.000
_cell.length_c   1.000
_cell.angle_alpha   90.00
_cell.angle_beta   90.00
_cell.angle_gamma   90.00
#
_symmetry.space_group_name_H-M   'P 1'
#
loop_
_entity.id
_entity.type
_entity.pdbx_description
1 polymer ?
#
loop_
_entity_poly.entity_id
_entity_poly.type
_entity_poly.pdbx_seq_one_letter_code
_entity_poly.pdbx_strand_id
1 'polypeptide(L)'
;MKITLKDGSVKEYESAMSIIEIAKDISEGLARVACAGEINGEVADLRTVVDKDCELSILTFDDEAGKAAYRHTCSHVLAEAVKRLYPEAKLAIGPSIDTGFYYDFDHESFSREDLDKIEAEMKKIIKEGAEIKRFELPREEAIKFMEEREEPYKAELIRDLPEEAVISFYSQGDFTDLCAGPHLMSTKTIKAFKLISSSGAYWSCLLYTSDAADE
;
A
#
# COMPACT_ATOMS: atom_id res chain seq x y z
N MET A 1 -5.34 -12.75 -26.07
CA MET A 1 -5.59 -11.33 -25.80
C MET A 1 -4.47 -10.46 -26.35
N LYS A 2 -4.81 -9.25 -26.78
CA LYS A 2 -3.85 -8.29 -27.34
C LYS A 2 -3.65 -7.15 -26.32
N ILE A 3 -2.41 -6.91 -25.97
CA ILE A 3 -2.03 -5.84 -25.03
C ILE A 3 -1.25 -4.79 -25.82
N THR A 4 -1.81 -3.57 -25.88
CA THR A 4 -1.12 -2.42 -26.48
C THR A 4 -0.36 -1.69 -25.39
N LEU A 5 0.96 -1.59 -25.53
CA LEU A 5 1.83 -0.92 -24.55
C LEU A 5 1.92 0.59 -24.83
N LYS A 6 2.43 1.35 -23.85
CA LYS A 6 2.58 2.82 -23.90
C LYS A 6 3.38 3.32 -25.12
N ASP A 7 4.31 2.53 -25.62
CA ASP A 7 5.12 2.84 -26.82
C ASP A 7 4.42 2.48 -28.16
N GLY A 8 3.18 1.98 -28.09
CA GLY A 8 2.40 1.53 -29.24
C GLY A 8 2.71 0.10 -29.70
N SER A 9 3.65 -0.60 -29.10
CA SER A 9 3.91 -2.00 -29.38
C SER A 9 2.75 -2.87 -28.89
N VAL A 10 2.53 -4.00 -29.57
CA VAL A 10 1.45 -4.93 -29.24
C VAL A 10 2.05 -6.29 -28.88
N LYS A 11 1.64 -6.82 -27.74
CA LYS A 11 1.94 -8.18 -27.32
C LYS A 11 0.68 -9.02 -27.33
N GLU A 12 0.80 -10.28 -27.76
CA GLU A 12 -0.29 -11.24 -27.78
C GLU A 12 -0.04 -12.37 -26.78
N TYR A 13 -1.04 -12.69 -25.97
CA TYR A 13 -1.00 -13.76 -24.98
C TYR A 13 -2.18 -14.71 -25.17
N GLU A 14 -1.94 -16.01 -25.03
CA GLU A 14 -2.96 -17.05 -25.17
C GLU A 14 -3.87 -17.17 -23.95
N SER A 15 -3.38 -16.79 -22.77
CA SER A 15 -4.09 -16.89 -21.50
C SER A 15 -4.07 -15.56 -20.74
N ALA A 16 -4.98 -15.43 -19.76
CA ALA A 16 -4.96 -14.33 -18.79
C ALA A 16 -3.66 -14.31 -18.01
N MET A 17 -3.13 -13.11 -17.74
CA MET A 17 -1.90 -12.89 -16.99
C MET A 17 -2.06 -11.69 -16.07
N SER A 18 -1.41 -11.71 -14.91
CA SER A 18 -1.33 -10.53 -14.06
C SER A 18 -0.41 -9.46 -14.68
N ILE A 19 -0.63 -8.21 -14.30
CA ILE A 19 0.20 -7.09 -14.78
C ILE A 19 1.68 -7.33 -14.49
N ILE A 20 2.02 -7.87 -13.31
CA ILE A 20 3.43 -8.15 -12.98
C ILE A 20 4.03 -9.26 -13.84
N GLU A 21 3.25 -10.27 -14.25
CA GLU A 21 3.70 -11.31 -15.17
C GLU A 21 3.96 -10.73 -16.56
N ILE A 22 3.09 -9.86 -17.04
CA ILE A 22 3.29 -9.12 -18.28
C ILE A 22 4.55 -8.24 -18.21
N ALA A 23 4.75 -7.52 -17.08
CA ALA A 23 5.95 -6.72 -16.87
C ALA A 23 7.22 -7.57 -16.91
N LYS A 24 7.22 -8.77 -16.33
CA LYS A 24 8.35 -9.73 -16.40
C LYS A 24 8.61 -10.21 -17.81
N ASP A 25 7.56 -10.50 -18.58
CA ASP A 25 7.69 -10.90 -19.99
C ASP A 25 8.27 -9.78 -20.86
N ILE A 26 7.97 -8.52 -20.54
CA ILE A 26 8.56 -7.39 -21.24
C ILE A 26 10.04 -7.26 -20.85
N SER A 27 10.35 -7.22 -19.56
CA SER A 27 11.70 -7.09 -19.03
C SER A 27 11.75 -7.39 -17.54
N GLU A 28 12.68 -8.19 -17.10
CA GLU A 28 12.99 -8.41 -15.68
C GLU A 28 13.41 -7.10 -14.97
N GLY A 29 14.06 -6.19 -15.68
CA GLY A 29 14.42 -4.87 -15.19
C GLY A 29 13.19 -4.02 -14.89
N LEU A 30 12.22 -4.00 -15.80
CA LEU A 30 10.95 -3.31 -15.63
C LEU A 30 10.14 -3.88 -14.46
N ALA A 31 10.02 -5.20 -14.38
CA ALA A 31 9.31 -5.86 -13.29
C ALA A 31 9.88 -5.53 -11.90
N ARG A 32 11.20 -5.36 -11.79
CA ARG A 32 11.87 -4.99 -10.54
C ARG A 32 11.58 -3.58 -10.04
N VAL A 33 11.22 -2.66 -10.93
CA VAL A 33 10.93 -1.25 -10.61
C VAL A 33 9.45 -0.91 -10.76
N ALA A 34 8.63 -1.85 -11.22
CA ALA A 34 7.19 -1.66 -11.37
C ALA A 34 6.54 -1.35 -10.01
N CYS A 35 5.69 -0.34 -9.98
CA CYS A 35 4.98 0.13 -8.80
C CYS A 35 3.48 -0.11 -8.89
N ALA A 36 2.90 0.07 -10.08
CA ALA A 36 1.49 -0.13 -10.39
C ALA A 36 1.32 -0.41 -11.89
N GLY A 37 0.10 -0.70 -12.32
CA GLY A 37 -0.29 -0.70 -13.72
C GLY A 37 -1.35 0.34 -14.02
N GLU A 38 -1.60 0.57 -15.29
CA GLU A 38 -2.71 1.37 -15.77
C GLU A 38 -3.35 0.64 -16.93
N ILE A 39 -4.63 0.27 -16.78
CA ILE A 39 -5.43 -0.43 -17.79
C ILE A 39 -6.45 0.56 -18.35
N ASN A 40 -6.36 0.85 -19.66
CA ASN A 40 -7.28 1.79 -20.33
C ASN A 40 -7.41 3.15 -19.62
N GLY A 41 -6.32 3.65 -19.00
CA GLY A 41 -6.29 4.90 -18.26
C GLY A 41 -6.68 4.80 -16.78
N GLU A 42 -7.03 3.61 -16.29
CA GLU A 42 -7.35 3.39 -14.88
C GLU A 42 -6.20 2.69 -14.14
N VAL A 43 -5.80 3.25 -13.00
CA VAL A 43 -4.73 2.70 -12.18
C VAL A 43 -5.15 1.37 -11.58
N ALA A 44 -4.28 0.37 -11.66
CA ALA A 44 -4.50 -0.98 -11.17
C ALA A 44 -3.30 -1.51 -10.39
N ASP A 45 -3.57 -2.39 -9.42
CA ASP A 45 -2.54 -3.13 -8.70
C ASP A 45 -1.82 -4.11 -9.65
N LEU A 46 -0.53 -4.31 -9.43
CA LEU A 46 0.30 -5.22 -10.25
C LEU A 46 -0.19 -6.68 -10.25
N ARG A 47 -0.99 -7.07 -9.24
CA ARG A 47 -1.61 -8.41 -9.12
C ARG A 47 -2.88 -8.55 -9.96
N THR A 48 -3.42 -7.43 -10.47
CA THR A 48 -4.61 -7.45 -11.31
C THR A 48 -4.39 -8.33 -12.53
N VAL A 49 -5.33 -9.25 -12.76
CA VAL A 49 -5.31 -10.15 -13.90
C VAL A 49 -5.95 -9.44 -15.10
N VAL A 50 -5.24 -9.44 -16.21
CA VAL A 50 -5.72 -8.99 -17.52
C VAL A 50 -6.19 -10.22 -18.28
N ASP A 51 -7.45 -10.22 -18.74
CA ASP A 51 -8.09 -11.35 -19.41
C ASP A 51 -8.67 -11.01 -20.80
N LYS A 52 -8.54 -9.76 -21.23
CA LYS A 52 -9.05 -9.23 -22.50
C LYS A 52 -8.13 -8.17 -23.09
N ASP A 53 -8.42 -7.84 -24.36
CA ASP A 53 -7.68 -6.80 -25.07
C ASP A 53 -7.78 -5.47 -24.33
N CYS A 54 -6.65 -4.80 -24.12
CA CYS A 54 -6.59 -3.50 -23.48
C CYS A 54 -5.31 -2.73 -23.82
N GLU A 55 -5.31 -1.44 -23.46
CA GLU A 55 -4.10 -0.65 -23.33
C GLU A 55 -3.54 -0.85 -21.94
N LEU A 56 -2.24 -1.11 -21.84
CA LEU A 56 -1.56 -1.33 -20.55
C LEU A 56 -0.28 -0.50 -20.48
N SER A 57 -0.16 0.27 -19.40
CA SER A 57 1.09 0.92 -19.02
C SER A 57 1.61 0.30 -17.72
N ILE A 58 2.89 0.00 -17.66
CA ILE A 58 3.59 -0.39 -16.41
C ILE A 58 4.14 0.89 -15.79
N LEU A 59 3.63 1.24 -14.62
CA LEU A 59 3.97 2.48 -13.92
C LEU A 59 5.13 2.24 -12.95
N THR A 60 6.08 3.14 -12.96
CA THR A 60 7.26 3.13 -12.09
C THR A 60 7.25 4.35 -11.15
N PHE A 61 8.30 4.53 -10.36
CA PHE A 61 8.42 5.71 -9.49
C PHE A 61 8.48 7.05 -10.27
N ASP A 62 8.77 7.03 -11.56
CA ASP A 62 8.77 8.22 -12.41
C ASP A 62 7.36 8.71 -12.78
N ASP A 63 6.37 7.82 -12.69
CA ASP A 63 4.96 8.11 -12.92
C ASP A 63 4.26 8.50 -11.60
N GLU A 64 3.35 9.47 -11.60
CA GLU A 64 2.69 9.96 -10.38
C GLU A 64 1.92 8.85 -9.64
N ALA A 65 1.16 8.02 -10.35
CA ALA A 65 0.44 6.91 -9.74
C ALA A 65 1.39 5.79 -9.26
N GLY A 66 2.49 5.56 -9.95
CA GLY A 66 3.55 4.64 -9.49
C GLY A 66 4.22 5.15 -8.22
N LYS A 67 4.50 6.44 -8.16
CA LYS A 67 5.04 7.12 -6.98
C LYS A 67 4.06 7.04 -5.79
N ALA A 68 2.75 7.22 -6.04
CA ALA A 68 1.72 7.06 -5.02
C ALA A 68 1.69 5.64 -4.45
N ALA A 69 1.74 4.60 -5.28
CA ALA A 69 1.80 3.20 -4.84
C ALA A 69 3.07 2.88 -4.03
N TYR A 70 4.21 3.45 -4.42
CA TYR A 70 5.47 3.34 -3.68
C TYR A 70 5.36 3.97 -2.29
N ARG A 71 4.87 5.21 -2.19
CA ARG A 71 4.67 5.93 -0.94
C ARG A 71 3.66 5.23 -0.03
N HIS A 72 2.58 4.71 -0.61
CA HIS A 72 1.58 3.95 0.11
C HIS A 72 2.18 2.66 0.70
N THR A 73 3.07 1.98 0.00
CA THR A 73 3.78 0.84 0.56
C THR A 73 4.76 1.26 1.67
N CYS A 74 5.39 2.43 1.56
CA CYS A 74 6.21 2.97 2.65
C CYS A 74 5.39 3.21 3.91
N SER A 75 4.12 3.67 3.81
CA SER A 75 3.25 3.84 4.97
C SER A 75 2.93 2.51 5.66
N HIS A 76 2.74 1.43 4.91
CA HIS A 76 2.56 0.08 5.48
C HIS A 76 3.84 -0.46 6.15
N VAL A 77 5.01 -0.19 5.59
CA VAL A 77 6.29 -0.53 6.23
C VAL A 77 6.48 0.27 7.52
N LEU A 78 6.05 1.54 7.55
CA LEU A 78 6.02 2.35 8.77
C LEU A 78 5.07 1.72 9.81
N ALA A 79 3.86 1.36 9.42
CA ALA A 79 2.89 0.73 10.32
C ALA A 79 3.40 -0.59 10.91
N GLU A 80 4.02 -1.44 10.09
CA GLU A 80 4.66 -2.68 10.57
C GLU A 80 5.78 -2.39 11.56
N ALA A 81 6.65 -1.41 11.27
CA ALA A 81 7.74 -1.03 12.17
C ALA A 81 7.23 -0.54 13.53
N VAL A 82 6.18 0.28 13.51
CA VAL A 82 5.53 0.76 14.75
C VAL A 82 4.93 -0.42 15.52
N LYS A 83 4.20 -1.32 14.87
CA LYS A 83 3.61 -2.50 15.55
C LYS A 83 4.66 -3.45 16.13
N ARG A 84 5.84 -3.56 15.49
CA ARG A 84 6.96 -4.37 16.04
C ARG A 84 7.56 -3.74 17.29
N LEU A 85 7.68 -2.42 17.35
CA LEU A 85 8.30 -1.70 18.48
C LEU A 85 7.29 -1.31 19.56
N TYR A 86 6.06 -1.03 19.19
CA TYR A 86 4.96 -0.56 20.04
C TYR A 86 3.70 -1.37 19.74
N PRO A 87 3.61 -2.63 20.19
CA PRO A 87 2.49 -3.54 19.86
C PRO A 87 1.12 -3.01 20.27
N GLU A 88 1.07 -2.15 21.32
CA GLU A 88 -0.13 -1.51 21.85
C GLU A 88 -0.69 -0.42 20.93
N ALA A 89 0.13 0.18 20.05
CA ALA A 89 -0.32 1.21 19.13
C ALA A 89 -1.42 0.66 18.22
N LYS A 90 -2.55 1.37 18.10
CA LYS A 90 -3.65 0.97 17.21
C LYS A 90 -3.52 1.66 15.86
N LEU A 91 -3.80 0.90 14.82
CA LEU A 91 -3.71 1.36 13.44
C LEU A 91 -4.95 2.17 13.06
N ALA A 92 -4.77 3.37 12.53
CA ALA A 92 -5.84 4.16 11.93
C ALA A 92 -5.74 4.15 10.39
N ILE A 93 -5.20 5.18 9.78
CA ILE A 93 -5.07 5.28 8.32
C ILE A 93 -3.65 5.71 7.92
N GLY A 94 -3.23 5.29 6.72
CA GLY A 94 -1.89 5.59 6.20
C GLY A 94 -1.85 5.81 4.70
N PRO A 95 -2.40 6.93 4.18
CA PRO A 95 -2.38 7.20 2.76
C PRO A 95 -1.01 7.70 2.27
N SER A 96 -0.82 7.63 0.96
CA SER A 96 0.17 8.46 0.28
C SER A 96 -0.38 9.87 0.06
N ILE A 97 0.51 10.85 0.06
CA ILE A 97 0.23 12.25 -0.28
C ILE A 97 1.22 12.73 -1.35
N ASP A 98 0.96 13.89 -1.97
CA ASP A 98 1.79 14.40 -3.07
C ASP A 98 3.25 14.60 -2.69
N THR A 99 3.54 14.90 -1.43
CA THR A 99 4.89 15.15 -0.92
C THR A 99 5.51 13.98 -0.17
N GLY A 100 4.74 12.89 0.09
CA GLY A 100 5.26 11.78 0.88
C GLY A 100 4.20 10.75 1.28
N PHE A 101 4.26 10.33 2.52
CA PHE A 101 3.31 9.42 3.16
C PHE A 101 3.24 9.72 4.65
N TYR A 102 2.16 9.31 5.28
CA TYR A 102 2.05 9.28 6.73
C TYR A 102 1.26 8.04 7.18
N TYR A 103 1.22 7.82 8.47
CA TYR A 103 0.35 6.84 9.08
C TYR A 103 -0.08 7.32 10.47
N ASP A 104 -1.37 7.28 10.72
CA ASP A 104 -1.95 7.69 11.99
C ASP A 104 -2.09 6.49 12.92
N PHE A 105 -1.67 6.69 14.16
CA PHE A 105 -1.73 5.69 15.23
C PHE A 105 -2.44 6.27 16.45
N ASP A 106 -3.28 5.46 17.10
CA ASP A 106 -3.68 5.74 18.47
C ASP A 106 -2.54 5.29 19.39
N HIS A 107 -1.70 6.24 19.71
CA HIS A 107 -0.51 6.12 20.55
C HIS A 107 -0.06 7.52 20.97
N GLU A 108 0.71 7.63 22.06
CA GLU A 108 1.38 8.88 22.41
C GLU A 108 2.31 9.34 21.26
N SER A 109 2.51 10.67 21.16
CA SER A 109 3.38 11.23 20.11
C SER A 109 4.79 10.66 20.20
N PHE A 110 5.33 10.26 19.07
CA PHE A 110 6.68 9.73 18.96
C PHE A 110 7.72 10.85 19.10
N SER A 111 8.70 10.66 19.97
CA SER A 111 9.86 11.53 20.10
C SER A 111 10.79 11.40 18.89
N ARG A 112 11.75 12.30 18.75
CA ARG A 112 12.80 12.18 17.72
C ARG A 112 13.57 10.86 17.83
N GLU A 113 13.86 10.42 19.05
CA GLU A 113 14.56 9.15 19.30
C GLU A 113 13.70 7.95 18.84
N ASP A 114 12.38 8.01 19.07
CA ASP A 114 11.46 6.97 18.61
C ASP A 114 11.39 6.92 17.10
N LEU A 115 11.35 8.07 16.41
CA LEU A 115 11.40 8.13 14.96
C LEU A 115 12.68 7.51 14.40
N ASP A 116 13.82 7.73 15.04
CA ASP A 116 15.08 7.11 14.62
C ASP A 116 15.08 5.58 14.81
N LYS A 117 14.46 5.07 15.89
CA LYS A 117 14.24 3.63 16.12
C LYS A 117 13.28 3.02 15.07
N ILE A 118 12.16 3.70 14.81
CA ILE A 118 11.17 3.27 13.83
C ILE A 118 11.81 3.23 12.42
N GLU A 119 12.57 4.26 12.03
CA GLU A 119 13.28 4.30 10.76
C GLU A 119 14.29 3.16 10.62
N ALA A 120 15.00 2.82 11.70
CA ALA A 120 15.92 1.68 11.73
C ALA A 120 15.18 0.34 11.55
N GLU A 121 14.00 0.19 12.18
CA GLU A 121 13.18 -1.01 12.02
C GLU A 121 12.58 -1.12 10.61
N MET A 122 12.12 -0.02 10.02
CA MET A 122 11.69 0.03 8.62
C MET A 122 12.78 -0.47 7.68
N LYS A 123 14.05 -0.06 7.90
CA LYS A 123 15.18 -0.54 7.10
C LYS A 123 15.40 -2.05 7.22
N LYS A 124 15.14 -2.65 8.38
CA LYS A 124 15.19 -4.11 8.56
C LYS A 124 14.07 -4.80 7.77
N ILE A 125 12.83 -4.32 7.87
CA ILE A 125 11.67 -4.84 7.13
C ILE A 125 11.93 -4.82 5.63
N ILE A 126 12.46 -3.72 5.11
CA ILE A 126 12.83 -3.59 3.70
C ILE A 126 13.92 -4.62 3.31
N LYS A 127 14.91 -4.81 4.17
CA LYS A 127 15.99 -5.80 3.94
C LYS A 127 15.48 -7.24 3.98
N GLU A 128 14.51 -7.55 4.82
CA GLU A 128 13.83 -8.86 4.86
C GLU A 128 13.16 -9.16 3.53
N GLY A 129 12.64 -8.16 2.85
CA GLY A 129 12.16 -8.26 1.48
C GLY A 129 10.90 -9.11 1.34
N ALA A 130 9.99 -9.02 2.30
CA ALA A 130 8.75 -9.78 2.30
C ALA A 130 7.94 -9.52 1.01
N GLU A 131 7.37 -10.60 0.46
CA GLU A 131 6.36 -10.50 -0.58
C GLU A 131 5.10 -9.86 -0.01
N ILE A 132 4.50 -8.92 -0.75
CA ILE A 132 3.25 -8.28 -0.38
C ILE A 132 2.12 -9.01 -1.10
N LYS A 133 1.19 -9.57 -0.33
CA LYS A 133 0.05 -10.36 -0.82
C LYS A 133 -1.24 -9.61 -0.58
N ARG A 134 -2.16 -9.68 -1.54
CA ARG A 134 -3.51 -9.14 -1.44
C ARG A 134 -4.52 -10.28 -1.28
N PHE A 135 -5.49 -10.10 -0.39
CA PHE A 135 -6.64 -10.99 -0.26
C PHE A 135 -7.89 -10.21 0.12
N GLU A 136 -9.03 -10.84 -0.01
CA GLU A 136 -10.35 -10.25 0.29
C GLU A 136 -11.08 -11.12 1.31
N LEU A 137 -11.89 -10.49 2.14
CA LEU A 137 -12.78 -11.17 3.07
C LEU A 137 -14.19 -10.60 2.96
N PRO A 138 -15.22 -11.43 3.16
CA PRO A 138 -16.58 -10.96 3.39
C PRO A 138 -16.62 -10.02 4.61
N ARG A 139 -17.53 -9.05 4.62
CA ARG A 139 -17.61 -8.00 5.64
C ARG A 139 -17.56 -8.52 7.07
N GLU A 140 -18.40 -9.48 7.41
CA GLU A 140 -18.47 -10.05 8.77
C GLU A 140 -17.14 -10.71 9.18
N GLU A 141 -16.51 -11.43 8.26
CA GLU A 141 -15.20 -12.06 8.49
C GLU A 141 -14.10 -11.01 8.60
N ALA A 142 -14.15 -9.95 7.79
CA ALA A 142 -13.20 -8.85 7.82
C ALA A 142 -13.26 -8.08 9.15
N ILE A 143 -14.46 -7.79 9.66
CA ILE A 143 -14.66 -7.15 10.96
C ILE A 143 -14.06 -8.01 12.07
N LYS A 144 -14.44 -9.29 12.12
CA LYS A 144 -13.92 -10.24 13.11
C LYS A 144 -12.39 -10.36 13.03
N PHE A 145 -11.85 -10.42 11.82
CA PHE A 145 -10.41 -10.49 11.57
C PHE A 145 -9.65 -9.30 12.18
N MET A 146 -10.21 -8.09 12.09
CA MET A 146 -9.61 -6.89 12.70
C MET A 146 -9.83 -6.83 14.22
N GLU A 147 -10.98 -7.26 14.71
CA GLU A 147 -11.28 -7.34 16.15
C GLU A 147 -10.34 -8.32 16.86
N GLU A 148 -10.11 -9.51 16.29
CA GLU A 148 -9.18 -10.52 16.82
C GLU A 148 -7.72 -10.02 16.84
N ARG A 149 -7.38 -9.03 16.01
CA ARG A 149 -6.06 -8.34 16.00
C ARG A 149 -6.01 -7.12 16.87
N GLU A 150 -7.09 -6.84 17.61
CA GLU A 150 -7.21 -5.65 18.45
C GLU A 150 -7.01 -4.33 17.69
N GLU A 151 -7.51 -4.26 16.44
CA GLU A 151 -7.49 -3.08 15.59
C GLU A 151 -8.91 -2.47 15.46
N PRO A 152 -9.41 -1.78 16.50
CA PRO A 152 -10.81 -1.32 16.55
C PRO A 152 -11.14 -0.30 15.45
N TYR A 153 -10.21 0.59 15.13
CA TYR A 153 -10.42 1.61 14.09
C TYR A 153 -10.57 0.99 12.70
N LYS A 154 -9.84 -0.10 12.42
CA LYS A 154 -9.99 -0.84 11.17
C LYS A 154 -11.34 -1.55 11.09
N ALA A 155 -11.80 -2.13 12.20
CA ALA A 155 -13.14 -2.73 12.27
C ALA A 155 -14.25 -1.67 12.07
N GLU A 156 -14.10 -0.47 12.65
CA GLU A 156 -15.00 0.65 12.44
C GLU A 156 -15.03 1.10 10.98
N LEU A 157 -13.87 1.31 10.37
CA LEU A 157 -13.76 1.65 8.95
C LEU A 157 -14.50 0.65 8.05
N ILE A 158 -14.38 -0.66 8.32
CA ILE A 158 -15.10 -1.69 7.54
C ILE A 158 -16.61 -1.54 7.69
N ARG A 159 -17.11 -1.22 8.88
CA ARG A 159 -18.56 -1.00 9.12
C ARG A 159 -19.10 0.19 8.34
N ASP A 160 -18.28 1.22 8.18
CA ASP A 160 -18.64 2.48 7.50
C ASP A 160 -18.53 2.41 5.98
N LEU A 161 -17.88 1.37 5.44
CA LEU A 161 -17.80 1.17 3.99
C LEU A 161 -19.19 0.92 3.37
N PRO A 162 -19.46 1.37 2.13
CA PRO A 162 -20.67 1.01 1.39
C PRO A 162 -20.91 -0.50 1.36
N GLU A 163 -22.18 -0.94 1.32
CA GLU A 163 -22.54 -2.36 1.40
C GLU A 163 -21.88 -3.20 0.28
N GLU A 164 -21.77 -2.62 -0.92
CA GLU A 164 -21.17 -3.24 -2.11
C GLU A 164 -19.64 -3.15 -2.16
N ALA A 165 -19.01 -2.50 -1.19
CA ALA A 165 -17.57 -2.31 -1.19
C ALA A 165 -16.81 -3.64 -1.06
N VAL A 166 -15.80 -3.83 -1.92
CA VAL A 166 -14.83 -4.92 -1.79
C VAL A 166 -13.90 -4.61 -0.63
N ILE A 167 -13.83 -5.53 0.32
CA ILE A 167 -12.98 -5.39 1.51
C ILE A 167 -11.71 -6.19 1.29
N SER A 168 -10.61 -5.49 1.06
CA SER A 168 -9.31 -6.08 0.79
C SER A 168 -8.28 -5.76 1.85
N PHE A 169 -7.31 -6.65 1.96
CA PHE A 169 -6.19 -6.59 2.86
C PHE A 169 -4.90 -6.81 2.10
N TYR A 170 -3.84 -6.20 2.62
CA TYR A 170 -2.48 -6.47 2.16
C TYR A 170 -1.65 -6.97 3.33
N SER A 171 -0.95 -8.09 3.12
CA SER A 171 -0.05 -8.68 4.12
C SER A 171 1.40 -8.67 3.62
N GLN A 172 2.32 -8.42 4.54
CA GLN A 172 3.76 -8.49 4.34
C GLN A 172 4.37 -9.15 5.59
N GLY A 173 4.92 -10.36 5.42
CA GLY A 173 5.30 -11.18 6.59
C GLY A 173 4.10 -11.42 7.51
N ASP A 174 4.26 -11.13 8.79
CA ASP A 174 3.22 -11.30 9.82
C ASP A 174 2.30 -10.06 9.95
N PHE A 175 2.64 -8.96 9.28
CA PHE A 175 1.84 -7.74 9.28
C PHE A 175 0.75 -7.79 8.22
N THR A 176 -0.46 -7.37 8.59
CA THR A 176 -1.60 -7.26 7.67
C THR A 176 -2.37 -5.98 7.97
N ASP A 177 -2.74 -5.26 6.92
CA ASP A 177 -3.55 -4.05 7.03
C ASP A 177 -4.75 -4.07 6.06
N LEU A 178 -5.84 -3.44 6.49
CA LEU A 178 -7.01 -3.13 5.66
C LEU A 178 -6.63 -2.07 4.64
N CYS A 179 -6.74 -2.37 3.36
CA CYS A 179 -6.31 -1.45 2.32
C CYS A 179 -6.91 -1.79 0.95
N ALA A 180 -7.25 -0.76 0.18
CA ALA A 180 -7.69 -0.91 -1.21
C ALA A 180 -6.52 -1.05 -2.21
N GLY A 181 -5.30 -0.67 -1.81
CA GLY A 181 -4.14 -0.63 -2.70
C GLY A 181 -4.12 0.60 -3.63
N PRO A 182 -3.29 0.59 -4.71
CA PRO A 182 -2.31 -0.46 -5.03
C PRO A 182 -1.05 -0.44 -4.17
N HIS A 183 -0.32 -1.54 -4.15
CA HIS A 183 0.96 -1.68 -3.46
C HIS A 183 2.05 -2.32 -4.34
N LEU A 184 3.30 -2.12 -3.97
CA LEU A 184 4.45 -2.82 -4.55
C LEU A 184 4.32 -4.34 -4.35
N MET A 185 5.07 -5.13 -5.13
CA MET A 185 5.09 -6.60 -5.00
C MET A 185 5.89 -7.08 -3.79
N SER A 186 6.86 -6.29 -3.33
CA SER A 186 7.73 -6.64 -2.20
C SER A 186 8.24 -5.39 -1.51
N THR A 187 8.45 -5.46 -0.20
CA THR A 187 9.09 -4.39 0.58
C THR A 187 10.50 -4.07 0.09
N LYS A 188 11.20 -5.03 -0.51
CA LYS A 188 12.55 -4.87 -1.07
C LYS A 188 12.64 -3.85 -2.21
N THR A 189 11.52 -3.54 -2.86
CA THR A 189 11.47 -2.53 -3.93
C THR A 189 11.72 -1.11 -3.41
N ILE A 190 11.46 -0.85 -2.13
CA ILE A 190 11.72 0.45 -1.50
C ILE A 190 13.22 0.68 -1.39
N LYS A 191 13.71 1.80 -1.93
CA LYS A 191 15.16 2.15 -1.96
C LYS A 191 15.51 3.24 -0.97
N ALA A 192 14.65 4.23 -0.80
CA ALA A 192 14.90 5.36 0.06
C ALA A 192 13.60 5.89 0.67
N PHE A 193 13.69 6.31 1.90
CA PHE A 193 12.64 7.01 2.64
C PHE A 193 13.29 7.77 3.80
N LYS A 194 12.55 8.68 4.42
CA LYS A 194 12.96 9.41 5.63
C LYS A 194 11.73 9.75 6.46
N LEU A 195 11.79 9.52 7.78
CA LEU A 195 10.80 10.01 8.71
C LEU A 195 11.17 11.44 9.14
N ILE A 196 10.23 12.37 9.04
CA ILE A 196 10.47 13.80 9.23
C ILE A 196 10.01 14.24 10.61
N SER A 197 8.74 13.97 10.95
CA SER A 197 8.12 14.45 12.18
C SER A 197 7.01 13.53 12.65
N SER A 198 6.60 13.69 13.91
CA SER A 198 5.39 13.15 14.47
C SER A 198 4.58 14.30 15.04
N SER A 199 3.27 14.32 14.80
CA SER A 199 2.33 15.30 15.32
C SER A 199 1.11 14.59 15.88
N GLY A 200 0.35 15.28 16.76
CA GLY A 200 -0.92 14.76 17.24
C GLY A 200 -1.92 14.60 16.11
N ALA A 201 -2.71 13.53 16.15
CA ALA A 201 -3.85 13.30 15.25
C ALA A 201 -5.11 13.03 16.07
N TYR A 202 -6.29 13.33 15.51
CA TYR A 202 -7.56 13.08 16.14
C TYR A 202 -8.37 12.10 15.30
N TRP A 203 -8.93 11.07 15.93
CA TRP A 203 -9.80 10.11 15.28
C TRP A 203 -11.26 10.49 15.46
N SER A 204 -12.01 10.49 14.35
CA SER A 204 -13.48 10.44 14.32
C SER A 204 -14.27 11.48 15.11
N CYS A 205 -13.74 12.61 15.46
CA CYS A 205 -14.61 13.73 15.78
C CYS A 205 -14.99 14.44 14.50
N LEU A 206 -15.96 13.94 13.74
CA LEU A 206 -16.67 14.65 12.65
C LEU A 206 -15.83 15.63 11.78
N LEU A 207 -14.56 15.83 12.11
CA LEU A 207 -13.58 16.68 11.45
C LEU A 207 -12.20 16.06 11.64
N TYR A 208 -11.82 15.20 10.69
CA TYR A 208 -10.43 14.82 10.54
C TYR A 208 -9.70 16.03 9.91
N THR A 209 -9.12 16.86 10.73
CA THR A 209 -8.17 17.86 10.27
C THR A 209 -6.78 17.41 10.72
N SER A 210 -5.99 16.87 9.80
CA SER A 210 -4.56 16.91 9.99
C SER A 210 -4.14 18.38 9.91
N ASP A 211 -3.83 18.99 11.04
CA ASP A 211 -3.13 20.28 11.05
C ASP A 211 -1.67 20.08 10.60
N ALA A 212 -1.52 19.77 9.32
CA ALA A 212 -0.25 19.80 8.62
C ALA A 212 -0.36 20.73 7.41
N ALA A 213 -0.93 21.91 7.65
CA ALA A 213 -0.86 23.01 6.72
C ALA A 213 -0.85 24.28 7.56
N ASP A 214 0.32 24.79 7.79
CA ASP A 214 0.71 26.19 7.94
C ASP A 214 1.89 26.31 8.91
N GLU A 215 3.10 26.23 8.34
CA GLU A 215 4.18 27.19 8.53
C GLU A 215 5.38 26.80 7.64
#